data_0baa7a22c993b89786305774f6bf49d8
#
_entry.id   0baa7a22c993b89786305774f6bf49d8
#
_cell.length_a   1.000
_cell.length_b   1.000
_cell.length_c   1.000
_cell.angle_alpha   90.00
_cell.angle_beta   90.00
_cell.angle_gamma   90.00
#
_symmetry.space_group_name_H-M   'P 1'
#
loop_
_entity.id
_entity.type
_entity.pdbx_description
1 polymer ?
#
loop_
_entity_poly.entity_id
_entity_poly.type
_entity_poly.pdbx_seq_one_letter_code
_entity_poly.pdbx_strand_id
1 'polypeptide(L)' 'MTQAAIEANIRVNGEDEPLTVATLAALLKEKAVDTGQRGIAVAVNGAVVPRTAWEATALRPGDRIEIVRVLQGG' A
#
# COMPACT_ATOMS: atom_id res chain seq x y z
N MET A 1 20.79 -16.46 -18.29
CA MET A 1 20.51 -15.83 -17.87
C MET A 1 19.42 -15.86 -17.32
N THR A 2 19.31 -15.80 -16.58
CA THR A 2 18.31 -15.80 -16.02
C THR A 2 17.61 -14.81 -16.07
N GLN A 3 16.92 -14.65 -16.41
CA GLN A 3 16.28 -13.76 -16.33
C GLN A 3 15.80 -13.60 -15.24
N ALA A 4 16.32 -12.96 -14.85
CA ALA A 4 15.87 -12.51 -13.73
C ALA A 4 14.47 -12.48 -13.77
N ALA A 5 13.97 -13.11 -12.91
CA ALA A 5 12.64 -13.04 -12.72
C ALA A 5 12.30 -11.61 -12.63
N ILE A 6 11.39 -11.22 -13.38
CA ILE A 6 10.89 -9.95 -13.26
C ILE A 6 10.20 -9.92 -11.96
N GLU A 7 10.80 -9.31 -11.01
CA GLU A 7 10.17 -9.22 -9.75
C GLU A 7 9.17 -8.12 -9.77
N ALA A 8 7.99 -8.42 -9.35
CA ALA A 8 6.98 -7.41 -9.21
C ALA A 8 7.29 -6.62 -7.95
N ASN A 9 7.58 -5.36 -8.12
CA ASN A 9 7.91 -4.49 -7.00
C ASN A 9 6.92 -3.36 -6.92
N ILE A 10 6.72 -2.87 -5.71
CA ILE A 10 5.96 -1.65 -5.47
C ILE A 10 6.83 -0.74 -4.64
N ARG A 11 6.38 0.50 -4.49
CA ARG A 11 7.09 1.46 -3.66
C ARG A 11 6.14 1.91 -2.56
N VAL A 12 6.55 1.72 -1.32
CA VAL A 12 5.73 2.09 -0.17
C VAL A 12 6.47 3.16 0.59
N ASN A 13 5.88 4.34 0.66
CA ASN A 13 6.47 5.49 1.34
C ASN A 13 7.90 5.73 0.87
N GLY A 14 8.11 5.61 -0.43
CA GLY A 14 9.41 5.91 -1.03
C GLY A 14 10.40 4.77 -1.03
N GLU A 15 10.03 3.61 -0.52
CA GLU A 15 10.95 2.48 -0.48
C GLU A 15 10.44 1.35 -1.35
N ASP A 16 11.32 0.81 -2.16
CA ASP A 16 10.97 -0.32 -3.02
C ASP A 16 10.86 -1.58 -2.19
N GLU A 17 9.86 -2.38 -2.51
CA GLU A 17 9.72 -3.68 -1.86
C GLU A 17 8.96 -4.62 -2.78
N PRO A 18 9.12 -5.92 -2.57
CA PRO A 18 8.42 -6.86 -3.45
C PRO A 18 6.92 -6.81 -3.22
N LEU A 19 6.18 -7.01 -4.29
CA LEU A 19 4.74 -7.09 -4.23
C LEU A 19 4.38 -8.53 -3.88
N THR A 20 3.92 -8.74 -2.65
CA THR A 20 3.64 -10.08 -2.16
C THR A 20 2.18 -10.32 -1.85
N VAL A 21 1.34 -9.29 -2.02
CA VAL A 21 -0.09 -9.40 -1.71
C VAL A 21 -0.88 -8.81 -2.87
N ALA A 22 -2.15 -9.14 -2.92
CA ALA A 22 -2.96 -8.79 -4.08
C ALA A 22 -3.70 -7.46 -3.92
N THR A 23 -4.01 -7.04 -2.70
CA THR A 23 -4.84 -5.88 -2.49
C THR A 23 -4.19 -4.90 -1.54
N LEU A 24 -4.68 -3.66 -1.59
CA LEU A 24 -4.20 -2.64 -0.68
C LEU A 24 -4.50 -3.02 0.77
N ALA A 25 -5.68 -3.56 1.04
CA ALA A 25 -6.00 -3.96 2.40
C ALA A 25 -5.04 -5.03 2.92
N ALA A 26 -4.67 -5.97 2.07
CA ALA A 26 -3.72 -7.01 2.47
C ALA A 26 -2.34 -6.43 2.74
N LEU A 27 -1.93 -5.43 1.97
CA LEU A 27 -0.66 -4.77 2.21
C LEU A 27 -0.66 -4.06 3.56
N LEU A 28 -1.74 -3.36 3.86
CA LEU A 28 -1.82 -2.66 5.13
C LEU A 28 -1.75 -3.63 6.30
N LYS A 29 -2.38 -4.79 6.15
CA LYS A 29 -2.33 -5.80 7.18
C LYS A 29 -0.91 -6.33 7.34
N GLU A 30 -0.23 -6.56 6.23
CA GLU A 30 1.13 -7.04 6.27
C GLU A 30 2.05 -6.03 6.96
N LYS A 31 1.76 -4.75 6.82
CA LYS A 31 2.54 -3.70 7.44
C LYS A 31 2.12 -3.43 8.88
N ALA A 32 1.24 -4.26 9.40
CA ALA A 32 0.72 -4.08 10.77
C ALA A 32 -0.01 -2.77 10.97
N VAL A 33 -0.61 -2.25 9.90
CA VAL A 33 -1.43 -1.06 10.00
C VAL A 33 -2.82 -1.50 10.43
N ASP A 34 -3.30 -0.92 11.50
CA ASP A 34 -4.62 -1.27 11.99
C ASP A 34 -5.65 -0.59 11.11
N THR A 35 -6.29 -1.36 10.25
CA THR A 35 -7.22 -0.79 9.29
C THR A 35 -8.50 -0.31 9.92
N GLY A 36 -8.74 -0.66 11.18
CA GLY A 36 -9.88 -0.11 11.90
C GLY A 36 -9.58 1.19 12.60
N GLN A 37 -8.32 1.61 12.59
CA GLN A 37 -7.92 2.79 13.30
C GLN A 37 -8.20 4.03 12.48
N ARG A 38 -8.60 5.10 13.14
CA ARG A 38 -8.81 6.36 12.46
C ARG A 38 -7.48 7.04 12.19
N GLY A 39 -7.51 8.01 11.30
CA GLY A 39 -6.34 8.83 11.06
C GLY A 39 -5.35 8.23 10.11
N ILE A 40 -5.75 7.22 9.35
CA ILE A 40 -4.88 6.63 8.35
C ILE A 40 -5.41 7.01 6.97
N ALA A 41 -4.56 7.61 6.17
CA ALA A 41 -4.89 7.93 4.79
C ALA A 41 -3.93 7.20 3.88
N VAL A 42 -4.45 6.67 2.78
CA VAL A 42 -3.64 5.92 1.84
C VAL A 42 -3.87 6.47 0.45
N ALA A 43 -2.79 6.65 -0.28
CA ALA A 43 -2.84 7.06 -1.68
C ALA A 43 -2.11 6.03 -2.52
N VAL A 44 -2.64 5.78 -3.70
CA VAL A 44 -1.99 4.90 -4.67
C VAL A 44 -1.78 5.72 -5.93
N ASN A 45 -0.53 5.86 -6.33
CA ASN A 45 -0.15 6.62 -7.52
C ASN A 45 -0.68 8.05 -7.47
N GLY A 46 -0.66 8.63 -6.27
CA GLY A 46 -1.08 10.01 -6.09
C GLY A 46 -2.56 10.22 -5.86
N ALA A 47 -3.36 9.17 -5.87
CA ALA A 47 -4.80 9.30 -5.69
C ALA A 47 -5.19 8.68 -4.35
N VAL A 48 -5.91 9.43 -3.55
CA VAL A 48 -6.36 8.95 -2.25
C VAL A 48 -7.39 7.84 -2.46
N VAL A 49 -7.20 6.75 -1.73
CA VAL A 49 -8.10 5.61 -1.79
C VAL A 49 -8.92 5.60 -0.49
N PRO A 50 -10.22 5.78 -0.58
CA PRO A 50 -11.03 5.75 0.64
C PRO A 50 -10.99 4.38 1.30
N ARG A 51 -11.12 4.38 2.61
CA ARG A 51 -11.05 3.14 3.38
C ARG A 51 -11.98 2.07 2.84
N THR A 52 -13.17 2.47 2.41
CA THR A 52 -14.15 1.52 1.91
C THR A 52 -13.70 0.83 0.63
N ALA A 53 -12.69 1.35 -0.04
CA ALA A 53 -12.19 0.75 -1.28
C ALA A 53 -10.91 -0.03 -1.09
N TRP A 54 -10.35 -0.09 0.11
CA TRP A 54 -9.05 -0.71 0.31
C TRP A 54 -9.06 -2.20 -0.07
N GLU A 55 -10.14 -2.89 0.26
CA GLU A 55 -10.21 -4.32 -0.02
C GLU A 55 -10.42 -4.60 -1.51
N ALA A 56 -10.98 -3.66 -2.21
CA ALA A 56 -11.24 -3.83 -3.64
C ALA A 56 -10.14 -3.25 -4.51
N THR A 57 -9.14 -2.63 -3.93
CA THR A 57 -8.08 -2.00 -4.70
C THR A 57 -6.96 -3.00 -4.93
N ALA A 58 -6.84 -3.46 -6.17
CA ALA A 58 -5.79 -4.39 -6.54
C ALA A 58 -4.48 -3.65 -6.70
N LEU A 59 -3.41 -4.26 -6.23
CA LEU A 59 -2.08 -3.70 -6.39
C LEU A 59 -1.41 -4.28 -7.62
N ARG A 60 -0.65 -3.47 -8.31
CA ARG A 60 0.04 -3.86 -9.51
C ARG A 60 1.51 -3.52 -9.40
N PRO A 61 2.36 -4.22 -10.15
CA PRO A 61 3.78 -3.88 -10.15
C PRO A 61 3.96 -2.43 -10.54
N GLY A 62 4.84 -1.77 -9.84
CA GLY A 62 5.15 -0.37 -10.10
C GLY A 62 4.27 0.62 -9.37
N ASP A 63 3.26 0.15 -8.64
CA ASP A 63 2.40 1.07 -7.89
C ASP A 63 3.19 1.77 -6.80
N ARG A 64 2.84 3.02 -6.57
CA ARG A 64 3.40 3.81 -5.47
C ARG A 64 2.33 4.01 -4.43
N ILE A 65 2.58 3.52 -3.25
CA ILE A 65 1.63 3.57 -2.16
C ILE A 65 2.19 4.51 -1.10
N GLU A 66 1.35 5.42 -0.63
CA GLU A 66 1.70 6.33 0.45
C GLU A 66 0.74 6.11 1.59
N ILE A 67 1.29 5.82 2.74
CA ILE A 67 0.49 5.58 3.94
C ILE A 67 0.83 6.68 4.92
N VAL A 68 -0.16 7.47 5.29
CA VAL A 68 0.04 8.61 6.16
C VAL A 68 -0.81 8.41 7.40
N ARG A 69 -0.21 8.60 8.54
CA ARG A 69 -0.94 8.59 9.79
C ARG A 69 -1.13 10.02 10.24
N VAL A 70 -2.37 10.39 10.41
CA VAL A 70 -2.69 11.72 10.88
C VAL A 70 -2.81 11.65 12.38
N LEU A 71 -1.90 12.28 13.06
CA LEU A 71 -1.99 12.33 14.50
C LEU A 71 -3.02 13.36 14.88
N GLN A 72 -4.00 12.91 15.59
CA GLN A 72 -4.99 13.81 16.06
C GLN A 72 -4.43 14.45 17.28
N GLY A 73 -4.04 15.66 17.12
CA GLY A 73 -3.48 16.35 18.25
C GLY A 73 -4.56 16.61 19.27
N GLY A 74 -4.41 16.15 20.31
CA GLY A 74 -5.13 16.43 21.46
C GLY A 74 -6.59 16.52 21.46
#